data_bc7c444f138319ed63b7955f3ac7db89
#
_entry.id   bc7c444f138319ed63b7955f3ac7db89
#
_cell.length_a   1.000
_cell.length_b   1.000
_cell.length_c   1.000
_cell.angle_alpha   90.00
_cell.angle_beta   90.00
_cell.angle_gamma   90.00
#
_symmetry.space_group_name_H-M   'P 1'
#
loop_
_entity.id
_entity.type
_entity.pdbx_description
1 polymer ?
#
loop_
_entity_poly.entity_id
_entity_poly.type
_entity_poly.pdbx_seq_one_letter_code
_entity_poly.pdbx_strand_id
1 'polypeptide(L)'
;RRQRQMCIRDRYYNAAQPKKEINSLMDMDIAPADEIEAYEQNYQNAYGHKIGGYPAFTQWDPRNEDTKYDFLLLQLDSDFGNGDEKIMWGDAGICGFFINRQRLKDLDFDDVIYNWDCG
;
A
#
# COMPACT_ATOMS: atom_id res chain seq x y z
N ARG A 1 3.08 14.97 5.51
CA ARG A 1 3.28 13.54 5.78
C ARG A 1 2.02 12.86 6.34
N ARG A 2 1.51 13.33 7.48
CA ARG A 2 0.33 12.75 8.14
C ARG A 2 -0.91 12.74 7.23
N GLN A 3 -1.15 13.83 6.51
CA GLN A 3 -2.27 13.96 5.58
C GLN A 3 -2.16 12.99 4.38
N ARG A 4 -0.95 12.73 3.87
CA ARG A 4 -0.72 11.78 2.78
C ARG A 4 -0.91 10.34 3.23
N GLN A 5 -0.47 9.99 4.43
CA GLN A 5 -0.71 8.65 5.01
C GLN A 5 -2.21 8.39 5.21
N MET A 6 -2.97 9.39 5.63
CA MET A 6 -4.43 9.30 5.74
C MET A 6 -5.07 9.04 4.37
N CYS A 7 -4.66 9.75 3.32
CA CYS A 7 -5.16 9.51 1.96
C CYS A 7 -4.89 8.08 1.45
N ILE A 8 -3.76 7.48 1.81
CA ILE A 8 -3.46 6.10 1.45
C ILE A 8 -4.40 5.13 2.17
N ARG A 9 -4.62 5.32 3.46
CA ARG A 9 -5.55 4.51 4.26
C ARG A 9 -6.97 4.59 3.69
N ASP A 10 -7.45 5.78 3.40
CA ASP A 10 -8.77 6.02 2.85
C ASP A 10 -8.93 5.32 1.48
N ARG A 11 -7.88 5.33 0.66
CA ARG A 11 -7.87 4.62 -0.62
C ARG A 11 -8.04 3.11 -0.47
N TYR A 12 -7.37 2.49 0.50
CA TYR A 12 -7.51 1.06 0.75
C TYR A 12 -8.91 0.69 1.22
N TYR A 13 -9.47 1.46 2.13
CA TYR A 13 -10.82 1.24 2.61
C TYR A 13 -11.84 1.37 1.47
N ASN A 14 -11.76 2.45 0.70
CA ASN A 14 -12.69 2.72 -0.40
C ASN A 14 -12.56 1.68 -1.53
N ALA A 15 -11.37 1.16 -1.78
CA ALA A 15 -11.15 0.09 -2.75
C ALA A 15 -11.77 -1.25 -2.29
N ALA A 16 -11.78 -1.52 -0.99
CA ALA A 16 -12.40 -2.71 -0.41
C ALA A 16 -13.93 -2.60 -0.31
N GLN A 17 -14.45 -1.38 -0.16
CA GLN A 17 -15.87 -1.10 -0.02
C GLN A 17 -16.35 0.01 -0.97
N PRO A 18 -16.45 -0.27 -2.26
CA PRO A 18 -16.67 0.77 -3.28
C PRO A 18 -18.04 1.48 -3.20
N LYS A 19 -18.95 1.00 -2.36
CA LYS A 19 -20.28 1.61 -2.20
C LYS A 19 -20.33 2.76 -1.20
N LYS A 20 -19.29 2.97 -0.41
CA LYS A 20 -19.22 4.01 0.61
C LYS A 20 -17.80 4.59 0.65
N GLU A 21 -17.67 5.85 0.30
CA GLU A 21 -16.41 6.57 0.40
C GLU A 21 -16.21 7.10 1.81
N ILE A 22 -15.01 6.88 2.34
CA ILE A 22 -14.49 7.54 3.53
C ILE A 22 -13.32 8.41 3.09
N ASN A 23 -13.44 9.71 3.30
CA ASN A 23 -12.48 10.70 2.81
C ASN A 23 -11.37 11.02 3.82
N SER A 24 -11.57 10.63 5.08
CA SER A 24 -10.55 10.83 6.13
C SER A 24 -10.77 9.90 7.31
N LEU A 25 -9.74 9.76 8.16
CA LEU A 25 -9.89 9.07 9.46
C LEU A 25 -10.88 9.77 10.39
N MET A 26 -11.12 11.06 10.20
CA MET A 26 -12.13 11.79 10.99
C MET A 26 -13.55 11.31 10.65
N ASP A 27 -13.79 10.89 9.41
CA ASP A 27 -15.07 10.31 9.02
C ASP A 27 -15.29 8.95 9.70
N MET A 28 -14.23 8.24 10.04
CA MET A 28 -14.28 6.96 10.75
C MET A 28 -14.65 7.09 12.22
N ASP A 29 -14.37 8.23 12.86
CA ASP A 29 -14.73 8.46 14.27
C ASP A 29 -16.25 8.41 14.50
N ILE A 30 -17.02 8.58 13.44
CA ILE A 30 -18.48 8.51 13.43
C ILE A 30 -19.01 7.27 12.69
N ALA A 31 -18.11 6.43 12.17
CA ALA A 31 -18.49 5.21 11.48
C ALA A 31 -18.87 4.09 12.46
N PRO A 32 -19.76 3.17 12.06
CA PRO A 32 -20.03 1.96 12.84
C PRO A 32 -18.76 1.13 13.08
N ALA A 33 -18.70 0.42 14.20
CA ALA A 33 -17.52 -0.34 14.63
C ALA A 33 -17.09 -1.41 13.61
N ASP A 34 -18.04 -2.03 12.91
CA ASP A 34 -17.77 -3.01 11.86
C ASP A 34 -17.09 -2.40 10.63
N GLU A 35 -17.37 -1.14 10.31
CA GLU A 35 -16.70 -0.42 9.23
C GLU A 35 -15.28 -0.03 9.61
N ILE A 36 -15.06 0.35 10.86
CA ILE A 36 -13.72 0.63 11.39
C ILE A 36 -12.86 -0.63 11.37
N GLU A 37 -13.41 -1.76 11.83
CA GLU A 37 -12.72 -3.04 11.81
C GLU A 37 -12.37 -3.48 10.37
N ALA A 38 -13.26 -3.33 9.41
CA ALA A 38 -13.02 -3.64 8.02
C ALA A 38 -11.89 -2.77 7.42
N TYR A 39 -11.86 -1.49 7.77
CA TYR A 39 -10.79 -0.58 7.36
C TYR A 39 -9.43 -1.02 7.94
N GLU A 40 -9.39 -1.25 9.23
CA GLU A 40 -8.19 -1.69 9.95
C GLU A 40 -7.63 -3.00 9.36
N GLN A 41 -8.50 -3.96 9.08
CA GLN A 41 -8.11 -5.24 8.51
C GLN A 41 -7.55 -5.10 7.10
N ASN A 42 -8.17 -4.29 6.24
CA ASN A 42 -7.67 -4.04 4.89
C ASN A 42 -6.32 -3.29 4.92
N TYR A 43 -6.15 -2.38 5.85
CA TYR A 43 -4.89 -1.70 6.06
C TYR A 43 -3.78 -2.66 6.49
N GLN A 44 -4.05 -3.53 7.46
CA GLN A 44 -3.11 -4.58 7.90
C GLN A 44 -2.73 -5.54 6.77
N ASN A 45 -3.71 -5.94 5.95
CA ASN A 45 -3.49 -6.83 4.81
C ASN A 45 -2.64 -6.20 3.68
N ALA A 46 -2.43 -4.89 3.71
CA ALA A 46 -1.56 -4.22 2.74
C ALA A 46 -0.07 -4.49 3.00
N TYR A 47 0.32 -4.82 4.23
CA TYR A 47 1.71 -5.08 4.62
C TYR A 47 2.18 -6.49 4.24
N GLY A 48 3.47 -6.74 4.43
CA GLY A 48 4.13 -8.02 4.18
C GLY A 48 4.70 -8.15 2.77
N HIS A 49 5.38 -9.28 2.54
CA HIS A 49 5.90 -9.64 1.22
C HIS A 49 4.77 -10.13 0.35
N LYS A 50 4.64 -9.59 -0.87
CA LYS A 50 3.57 -10.02 -1.78
C LYS A 50 3.79 -9.61 -3.22
N ILE A 51 3.02 -10.24 -4.10
CA ILE A 51 2.87 -9.91 -5.51
C ILE A 51 1.40 -9.53 -5.74
N GLY A 52 1.17 -8.39 -6.38
CA GLY A 52 -0.18 -7.88 -6.62
C GLY A 52 -0.89 -7.35 -5.37
N GLY A 53 -2.16 -7.03 -5.52
CA GLY A 53 -2.97 -6.44 -4.46
C GLY A 53 -2.63 -4.98 -4.17
N TYR A 54 -3.00 -4.52 -2.99
CA TYR A 54 -2.77 -3.15 -2.56
C TYR A 54 -1.40 -3.00 -1.91
N PRO A 55 -0.58 -2.05 -2.37
CA PRO A 55 0.72 -1.78 -1.76
C PRO A 55 0.58 -1.09 -0.41
N ALA A 56 1.53 -1.33 0.48
CA ALA A 56 1.74 -0.52 1.67
C ALA A 56 2.88 0.49 1.45
N PHE A 57 2.81 1.60 2.16
CA PHE A 57 3.83 2.64 2.15
C PHE A 57 4.05 3.14 3.57
N THR A 58 5.31 3.38 3.94
CA THR A 58 5.63 3.95 5.23
C THR A 58 5.38 5.47 5.24
N GLN A 59 5.67 6.14 4.13
CA GLN A 59 5.52 7.59 4.02
C GLN A 59 4.43 7.99 3.02
N TRP A 60 4.59 7.66 1.74
CA TRP A 60 3.63 8.04 0.70
C TRP A 60 3.73 7.14 -0.53
N ASP A 61 2.66 7.09 -1.30
CA ASP A 61 2.64 6.46 -2.60
C ASP A 61 3.42 7.34 -3.60
N PRO A 62 4.52 6.86 -4.18
CA PRO A 62 5.31 7.63 -5.14
C PRO A 62 4.60 7.80 -6.49
N ARG A 63 3.54 7.04 -6.73
CA ARG A 63 2.75 7.11 -7.97
C ARG A 63 1.79 8.29 -7.91
N ASN A 64 1.59 8.96 -9.03
CA ASN A 64 0.55 9.95 -9.19
C ASN A 64 -0.80 9.28 -9.47
N GLU A 65 -1.90 9.99 -9.29
CA GLU A 65 -3.25 9.46 -9.57
C GLU A 65 -3.41 9.00 -11.02
N ASP A 66 -2.79 9.71 -11.97
CA ASP A 66 -2.80 9.38 -13.40
C ASP A 66 -1.64 8.47 -13.83
N THR A 67 -1.06 7.72 -12.88
CA THR A 67 0.11 6.91 -13.20
C THR A 67 -0.24 5.72 -14.06
N LYS A 68 0.64 5.42 -15.03
CA LYS A 68 0.60 4.18 -15.79
C LYS A 68 1.05 2.95 -14.98
N TYR A 69 1.67 3.14 -13.81
CA TYR A 69 2.17 2.07 -12.94
C TYR A 69 1.08 1.59 -11.97
N ASP A 70 0.06 1.00 -12.51
CA ASP A 70 -1.19 0.66 -11.83
C ASP A 70 -1.19 -0.71 -11.13
N PHE A 71 -0.08 -1.46 -11.23
CA PHE A 71 0.02 -2.79 -10.65
C PHE A 71 1.26 -2.95 -9.77
N LEU A 72 1.06 -3.50 -8.57
CA LEU A 72 2.14 -3.90 -7.66
C LEU A 72 2.75 -5.21 -8.15
N LEU A 73 3.95 -5.13 -8.74
CA LEU A 73 4.66 -6.30 -9.23
C LEU A 73 5.25 -7.12 -8.08
N LEU A 74 5.90 -6.45 -7.14
CA LEU A 74 6.51 -7.07 -5.97
C LEU A 74 6.59 -6.07 -4.83
N GLN A 75 6.25 -6.49 -3.63
CA GLN A 75 6.50 -5.77 -2.40
C GLN A 75 7.36 -6.61 -1.47
N LEU A 76 8.40 -6.00 -0.94
CA LEU A 76 9.26 -6.58 0.09
C LEU A 76 9.19 -5.69 1.33
N ASP A 77 8.68 -6.23 2.40
CA ASP A 77 8.58 -5.55 3.69
C ASP A 77 9.84 -5.77 4.52
N SER A 78 10.04 -4.95 5.53
CA SER A 78 10.99 -5.27 6.57
C SER A 78 10.52 -6.48 7.36
N ASP A 79 11.41 -7.44 7.59
CA ASP A 79 11.11 -8.69 8.29
C ASP A 79 12.05 -8.85 9.48
N PHE A 80 11.49 -8.80 10.66
CA PHE A 80 12.23 -8.94 11.91
C PHE A 80 12.37 -10.40 12.38
N GLY A 81 11.67 -11.34 11.75
CA GLY A 81 11.74 -12.75 12.10
C GLY A 81 11.57 -13.03 13.60
N ASN A 82 12.17 -14.08 14.10
CA ASN A 82 12.18 -14.46 15.52
C ASN A 82 13.26 -13.70 16.34
N GLY A 83 13.34 -12.37 16.16
CA GLY A 83 14.32 -11.51 16.85
C GLY A 83 15.57 -11.17 16.03
N ASP A 84 15.76 -11.80 14.89
CA ASP A 84 16.83 -11.49 13.94
C ASP A 84 16.28 -10.72 12.73
N GLU A 85 16.90 -9.59 12.41
CA GLU A 85 16.57 -8.83 11.20
C GLU A 85 16.96 -9.64 9.97
N LYS A 86 15.98 -10.05 9.17
CA LYS A 86 16.22 -10.74 7.90
C LYS A 86 16.25 -9.78 6.73
N ILE A 87 15.33 -8.82 6.72
CA ILE A 87 15.24 -7.75 5.71
C ILE A 87 14.95 -6.47 6.46
N MET A 88 15.73 -5.43 6.18
CA MET A 88 15.54 -4.11 6.76
C MET A 88 15.68 -3.03 5.70
N TRP A 89 14.61 -2.29 5.47
CA TRP A 89 14.57 -1.13 4.59
C TRP A 89 14.65 0.15 5.43
N GLY A 90 15.88 0.63 5.66
CA GLY A 90 16.09 1.79 6.53
C GLY A 90 15.60 1.53 7.96
N ASP A 91 14.63 2.30 8.43
CA ASP A 91 13.97 2.13 9.73
C ASP A 91 12.57 1.53 9.53
N ALA A 92 12.52 0.20 9.46
CA ALA A 92 11.29 -0.58 9.27
C ALA A 92 10.45 -0.15 8.06
N GLY A 93 11.11 0.17 6.95
CA GLY A 93 10.47 0.60 5.72
C GLY A 93 9.96 -0.53 4.85
N ILE A 94 9.44 -0.16 3.68
CA ILE A 94 8.87 -1.05 2.68
C ILE A 94 9.43 -0.71 1.30
N CYS A 95 9.73 -1.75 0.53
CA CYS A 95 10.15 -1.64 -0.87
C CYS A 95 9.02 -2.11 -1.78
N GLY A 96 8.78 -1.39 -2.86
CA GLY A 96 7.79 -1.75 -3.88
C GLY A 96 8.29 -1.57 -5.29
N PHE A 97 7.92 -2.51 -6.16
CA PHE A 97 8.12 -2.45 -7.60
C PHE A 97 6.76 -2.36 -8.28
N PHE A 98 6.60 -1.40 -9.19
CA PHE A 98 5.33 -1.15 -9.86
C PHE A 98 5.50 -1.17 -11.38
N ILE A 99 4.51 -1.72 -12.06
CA ILE A 99 4.49 -1.88 -13.50
C ILE A 99 3.12 -1.50 -14.04
N ASN A 100 3.05 -1.18 -15.32
CA ASN A 100 1.78 -1.08 -16.02
C ASN A 100 1.18 -2.48 -16.24
N ARG A 101 -0.08 -2.65 -15.93
CA ARG A 101 -0.79 -3.95 -16.03
C ARG A 101 -0.76 -4.53 -17.44
N GLN A 102 -0.89 -3.72 -18.48
CA GLN A 102 -0.82 -4.20 -19.85
C GLN A 102 0.58 -4.68 -20.24
N ARG A 103 1.62 -3.95 -19.80
CA ARG A 103 3.01 -4.38 -19.98
C ARG A 103 3.29 -5.71 -19.29
N LEU A 104 2.75 -5.90 -18.08
CA LEU A 104 2.88 -7.18 -17.36
C LEU A 104 2.23 -8.33 -18.14
N LYS A 105 1.04 -8.12 -18.73
CA LYS A 105 0.38 -9.12 -19.59
C LYS A 105 1.21 -9.47 -20.83
N ASP A 106 1.92 -8.49 -21.38
CA ASP A 106 2.80 -8.64 -22.53
C ASP A 106 4.18 -9.17 -22.16
N LEU A 107 4.45 -9.45 -20.87
CA LEU A 107 5.75 -9.84 -20.31
C LEU A 107 6.86 -8.83 -20.63
N ASP A 108 6.50 -7.55 -20.72
CA ASP A 108 7.40 -6.42 -20.97
C ASP A 108 7.77 -5.76 -19.65
N PHE A 109 8.98 -6.02 -19.17
CA PHE A 109 9.52 -5.51 -17.91
C PHE A 109 10.50 -4.33 -18.09
N ASP A 110 10.53 -3.70 -19.26
CA ASP A 110 11.47 -2.62 -19.56
C ASP A 110 11.13 -1.31 -18.83
N ASP A 111 9.89 -1.17 -18.32
CA ASP A 111 9.42 0.01 -17.63
C ASP A 111 8.80 -0.38 -16.28
N VAL A 112 9.63 -0.59 -15.30
CA VAL A 112 9.27 -0.88 -13.91
C VAL A 112 9.84 0.21 -13.01
N ILE A 113 9.02 0.82 -12.18
CA ILE A 113 9.52 1.75 -11.17
C ILE A 113 9.75 1.03 -9.84
N TYR A 114 10.73 1.48 -9.14
CA TYR A 114 11.15 1.01 -7.82
C TYR A 114 11.08 2.15 -6.83
N ASN A 115 10.53 1.88 -5.67
CA ASN A 115 10.53 2.80 -4.55
C ASN A 115 10.70 2.05 -3.24
N TRP A 116 11.42 2.64 -2.32
CA TRP A 116 11.39 2.24 -0.91
C TRP A 116 11.34 3.49 -0.03
N ASP A 117 10.69 3.39 1.08
CA ASP A 117 10.61 4.42 2.11
C ASP A 117 10.65 3.81 3.50
N CYS A 118 11.04 4.58 4.49
CA CYS A 118 11.12 4.17 5.88
C CYS A 118 10.55 5.25 6.81
N GLY A 119 10.36 4.88 8.04
CA GLY A 119 9.85 5.75 9.10
C GLY A 119 10.69 6.98 9.44
#